data_1878a356e65e35f75da55e1b1ad48136
#
_entry.id   1878a356e65e35f75da55e1b1ad48136
#
_cell.length_a   1.000
_cell.length_b   1.000
_cell.length_c   1.000
_cell.angle_alpha   90.00
_cell.angle_beta   90.00
_cell.angle_gamma   90.00
#
_symmetry.space_group_name_H-M   'P 1'
#
loop_
_entity.id
_entity.type
_entity.pdbx_description
1 polymer ?
#
loop_
_entity_poly.entity_id
_entity_poly.type
_entity_poly.pdbx_seq_one_letter_code
_entity_poly.pdbx_strand_id
1 'polypeptide(L)'
;MSENKVAVVLGVGAVEGLGTAVALRFAREGYTVVVAGRTGKNLDIVVQQVRDRGAVAHAAVTDATSEDQVIALLELAGTFGRVEAAIYNAGGNNPQSSLKTSGQFFEEQWRVGTYGGFLFAREAVKAMLPHERGTLLFTGASASLRGRPNFVAFASAKAGLRAVSQSFAREFGPKGIHVAHVVIDGAIDGQRINTLVPQLAQMKGEGGLLNLAAIAESYWQLHVQHRSAWSQEIDLRPFKEPF
;
A
#
# COMPACT_ATOMS: atom_id res chain seq x y z
N MET A 1 19.60 -1.02 24.27
CA MET A 1 19.05 0.00 23.36
C MET A 1 17.93 -0.66 22.60
N SER A 2 16.73 -0.08 22.53
CA SER A 2 15.64 -0.64 21.72
C SER A 2 16.05 -0.57 20.25
N GLU A 3 15.97 -1.70 19.57
CA GLU A 3 16.25 -1.79 18.14
C GLU A 3 15.30 -0.86 17.35
N ASN A 4 15.85 -0.06 16.42
CA ASN A 4 15.04 0.83 15.59
C ASN A 4 14.01 0.02 14.79
N LYS A 5 12.78 0.49 14.79
CA LYS A 5 11.68 -0.11 14.01
C LYS A 5 11.57 0.59 12.65
N VAL A 6 11.45 -0.19 11.62
CA VAL A 6 11.36 0.30 10.23
C VAL A 6 10.01 -0.04 9.63
N ALA A 7 9.39 0.95 8.98
CA ALA A 7 8.22 0.77 8.12
C ALA A 7 8.59 1.07 6.67
N VAL A 8 8.30 0.13 5.77
CA VAL A 8 8.55 0.27 4.32
C VAL A 8 7.23 0.49 3.61
N VAL A 9 7.10 1.58 2.85
CA VAL A 9 5.92 1.88 2.06
C VAL A 9 6.29 1.95 0.58
N LEU A 10 5.95 0.90 -0.18
CA LEU A 10 6.15 0.87 -1.64
C LEU A 10 4.86 1.28 -2.36
N GLY A 11 4.97 2.29 -3.22
CA GLY A 11 3.85 2.90 -3.93
C GLY A 11 3.54 4.31 -3.44
N VAL A 12 4.57 5.04 -3.00
CA VAL A 12 4.51 6.46 -2.72
C VAL A 12 4.67 7.22 -4.05
N GLY A 13 3.55 7.67 -4.60
CA GLY A 13 3.51 8.34 -5.91
C GLY A 13 3.18 9.84 -5.80
N ALA A 14 2.01 10.15 -5.32
CA ALA A 14 1.57 11.53 -5.11
C ALA A 14 1.96 12.03 -3.71
N VAL A 15 2.34 13.29 -3.61
CA VAL A 15 2.68 13.93 -2.32
C VAL A 15 1.47 13.93 -1.38
N GLU A 16 0.28 14.26 -1.91
CA GLU A 16 -0.99 14.13 -1.21
C GLU A 16 -1.69 12.83 -1.63
N GLY A 17 -1.11 11.71 -1.26
CA GLY A 17 -1.59 10.36 -1.60
C GLY A 17 -1.58 9.41 -0.41
N LEU A 18 -2.23 8.25 -0.59
CA LEU A 18 -2.36 7.27 0.48
C LEU A 18 -0.99 6.77 1.00
N GLY A 19 -0.04 6.49 0.10
CA GLY A 19 1.30 6.06 0.51
C GLY A 19 2.00 7.07 1.42
N THR A 20 1.85 8.37 1.13
CA THR A 20 2.37 9.45 1.97
C THR A 20 1.66 9.51 3.32
N ALA A 21 0.33 9.42 3.33
CA ALA A 21 -0.44 9.45 4.58
C ALA A 21 -0.08 8.28 5.51
N VAL A 22 0.08 7.08 4.95
CA VAL A 22 0.53 5.89 5.71
C VAL A 22 1.95 6.10 6.23
N ALA A 23 2.88 6.59 5.41
CA ALA A 23 4.26 6.88 5.83
C ALA A 23 4.29 7.87 7.02
N LEU A 24 3.56 8.98 6.92
CA LEU A 24 3.43 9.97 8.00
C LEU A 24 2.80 9.38 9.27
N ARG A 25 1.84 8.47 9.13
CA ARG A 25 1.19 7.84 10.28
C ARG A 25 2.16 6.94 11.05
N PHE A 26 2.95 6.12 10.37
CA PHE A 26 3.96 5.28 11.01
C PHE A 26 5.12 6.12 11.60
N ALA A 27 5.54 7.17 10.90
CA ALA A 27 6.57 8.09 11.39
C ALA A 27 6.19 8.74 12.72
N ARG A 28 4.91 9.12 12.89
CA ARG A 28 4.37 9.69 14.14
C ARG A 28 4.51 8.75 15.34
N GLU A 29 4.56 7.45 15.10
CA GLU A 29 4.74 6.42 16.14
C GLU A 29 6.22 6.02 16.36
N GLY A 30 7.14 6.83 15.84
CA GLY A 30 8.58 6.65 16.05
C GLY A 30 9.24 5.61 15.14
N TYR A 31 8.57 5.19 14.06
CA TYR A 31 9.19 4.33 13.04
C TYR A 31 10.13 5.15 12.14
N THR A 32 11.30 4.60 11.85
CA THR A 32 12.06 5.03 10.67
C THR A 32 11.30 4.57 9.43
N VAL A 33 10.98 5.51 8.52
CA VAL A 33 10.15 5.20 7.36
C VAL A 33 10.97 5.18 6.08
N VAL A 34 10.89 4.08 5.33
CA VAL A 34 11.45 4.00 3.96
C VAL A 34 10.30 4.16 2.98
N VAL A 35 10.29 5.29 2.25
CA VAL A 35 9.31 5.59 1.22
C VAL A 35 9.85 5.22 -0.15
N ALA A 36 9.10 4.39 -0.89
CA ALA A 36 9.55 3.84 -2.16
C ALA A 36 8.51 4.05 -3.28
N GLY A 37 9.03 4.30 -4.49
CA GLY A 37 8.22 4.55 -5.69
C GLY A 37 9.10 4.99 -6.85
N ARG A 38 8.51 5.26 -8.02
CA ARG A 38 9.26 5.53 -9.25
C ARG A 38 9.74 6.98 -9.42
N THR A 39 9.18 7.93 -8.67
CA THR A 39 9.43 9.37 -8.88
C THR A 39 10.23 9.94 -7.72
N GLY A 40 11.57 9.97 -7.84
CA GLY A 40 12.47 10.44 -6.80
C GLY A 40 12.10 11.80 -6.23
N LYS A 41 11.79 12.80 -7.08
CA LYS A 41 11.35 14.15 -6.64
C LYS A 41 10.18 14.11 -5.65
N ASN A 42 9.19 13.25 -5.88
CA ASN A 42 8.05 13.14 -4.96
C ASN A 42 8.46 12.48 -3.65
N LEU A 43 9.33 11.48 -3.72
CA LEU A 43 9.86 10.80 -2.52
C LEU A 43 10.65 11.78 -1.65
N ASP A 44 11.48 12.64 -2.25
CA ASP A 44 12.27 13.66 -1.53
C ASP A 44 11.35 14.64 -0.77
N ILE A 45 10.26 15.08 -1.41
CA ILE A 45 9.27 15.93 -0.77
C ILE A 45 8.64 15.22 0.43
N VAL A 46 8.27 13.94 0.28
CA VAL A 46 7.66 13.17 1.37
C VAL A 46 8.66 12.94 2.51
N VAL A 47 9.91 12.63 2.19
CA VAL A 47 10.99 12.52 3.19
C VAL A 47 11.13 13.82 3.97
N GLN A 48 11.13 14.97 3.28
CA GLN A 48 11.21 16.27 3.94
C GLN A 48 10.00 16.50 4.85
N GLN A 49 8.79 16.18 4.41
CA GLN A 49 7.58 16.30 5.24
C GLN A 49 7.65 15.44 6.53
N VAL A 50 8.26 14.26 6.46
CA VAL A 50 8.48 13.41 7.65
C VAL A 50 9.51 14.04 8.58
N ARG A 51 10.62 14.53 8.03
CA ARG A 51 11.70 15.18 8.80
C ARG A 51 11.26 16.47 9.48
N ASP A 52 10.45 17.29 8.81
CA ASP A 52 9.87 18.51 9.37
C ASP A 52 8.99 18.25 10.61
N ARG A 53 8.53 17.00 10.78
CA ARG A 53 7.79 16.53 11.95
C ARG A 53 8.67 15.87 13.01
N GLY A 54 10.00 15.96 12.85
CA GLY A 54 10.97 15.42 13.81
C GLY A 54 11.20 13.90 13.70
N ALA A 55 10.72 13.26 12.65
CA ALA A 55 10.86 11.82 12.43
C ALA A 55 11.94 11.50 11.37
N VAL A 56 12.33 10.23 11.26
CA VAL A 56 13.38 9.76 10.35
C VAL A 56 12.74 9.11 9.11
N ALA A 57 13.17 9.55 7.92
CA ALA A 57 12.74 8.94 6.68
C ALA A 57 13.86 8.88 5.63
N HIS A 58 13.78 7.88 4.76
CA HIS A 58 14.66 7.64 3.64
C HIS A 58 13.85 7.38 2.36
N ALA A 59 14.37 7.86 1.23
CA ALA A 59 13.79 7.62 -0.09
C ALA A 59 14.50 6.46 -0.79
N ALA A 60 13.74 5.62 -1.49
CA ALA A 60 14.27 4.58 -2.37
C ALA A 60 13.51 4.61 -3.71
N VAL A 61 14.17 5.02 -4.78
CA VAL A 61 13.59 4.93 -6.13
C VAL A 61 13.47 3.47 -6.51
N THR A 62 12.24 2.98 -6.68
CA THR A 62 11.97 1.55 -6.85
C THR A 62 10.83 1.33 -7.84
N ASP A 63 11.08 0.53 -8.86
CA ASP A 63 10.02 -0.07 -9.68
C ASP A 63 9.58 -1.38 -9.02
N ALA A 64 8.32 -1.44 -8.61
CA ALA A 64 7.74 -2.63 -7.97
C ALA A 64 7.76 -3.89 -8.86
N THR A 65 7.94 -3.74 -10.17
CA THR A 65 8.01 -4.86 -11.13
C THR A 65 9.43 -5.37 -11.39
N SER A 66 10.44 -4.71 -10.83
CA SER A 66 11.84 -5.10 -10.88
C SER A 66 12.22 -5.86 -9.61
N GLU A 67 12.50 -7.15 -9.76
CA GLU A 67 12.85 -8.02 -8.63
C GLU A 67 14.11 -7.51 -7.91
N ASP A 68 15.16 -7.16 -8.65
CA ASP A 68 16.42 -6.66 -8.06
C ASP A 68 16.23 -5.36 -7.26
N GLN A 69 15.37 -4.44 -7.77
CA GLN A 69 15.09 -3.19 -7.05
C GLN A 69 14.25 -3.43 -5.79
N VAL A 70 13.35 -4.41 -5.79
CA VAL A 70 12.57 -4.78 -4.60
C VAL A 70 13.47 -5.45 -3.56
N ILE A 71 14.38 -6.32 -3.97
CA ILE A 71 15.40 -6.91 -3.08
C ILE A 71 16.24 -5.79 -2.44
N ALA A 72 16.82 -4.91 -3.26
CA ALA A 72 17.64 -3.79 -2.77
C ALA A 72 16.88 -2.85 -1.82
N LEU A 73 15.57 -2.64 -2.05
CA LEU A 73 14.71 -1.85 -1.16
C LEU A 73 14.64 -2.45 0.25
N LEU A 74 14.40 -3.76 0.36
CA LEU A 74 14.26 -4.40 1.67
C LEU A 74 15.61 -4.58 2.37
N GLU A 75 16.69 -4.83 1.62
CA GLU A 75 18.07 -4.81 2.14
C GLU A 75 18.43 -3.43 2.71
N LEU A 76 18.18 -2.35 1.94
CA LEU A 76 18.37 -0.98 2.41
C LEU A 76 17.56 -0.71 3.68
N ALA A 77 16.28 -1.09 3.71
CA ALA A 77 15.45 -0.90 4.89
C ALA A 77 16.03 -1.61 6.13
N GLY A 78 16.56 -2.81 5.97
CA GLY A 78 17.22 -3.58 7.02
C GLY A 78 18.46 -2.89 7.61
N THR A 79 19.15 -2.02 6.86
CA THR A 79 20.30 -1.26 7.37
C THR A 79 19.91 -0.19 8.40
N PHE A 80 18.64 0.24 8.42
CA PHE A 80 18.15 1.26 9.35
C PHE A 80 17.55 0.67 10.62
N GLY A 81 17.29 -0.62 10.69
CA GLY A 81 16.72 -1.32 11.83
C GLY A 81 15.85 -2.49 11.42
N ARG A 82 15.05 -3.00 12.36
CA ARG A 82 14.17 -4.14 12.12
C ARG A 82 12.93 -3.73 11.32
N VAL A 83 12.71 -4.36 10.18
CA VAL A 83 11.48 -4.18 9.38
C VAL A 83 10.31 -4.82 10.14
N GLU A 84 9.46 -3.98 10.75
CA GLU A 84 8.25 -4.42 11.46
C GLU A 84 6.96 -4.19 10.68
N ALA A 85 6.97 -3.27 9.71
CA ALA A 85 5.83 -3.01 8.85
C ALA A 85 6.25 -2.87 7.39
N ALA A 86 5.52 -3.52 6.50
CA ALA A 86 5.72 -3.44 5.05
C ALA A 86 4.36 -3.23 4.37
N ILE A 87 4.22 -2.16 3.59
CA ILE A 87 2.97 -1.75 2.98
C ILE A 87 3.12 -1.71 1.47
N TYR A 88 2.37 -2.56 0.76
CA TYR A 88 2.28 -2.54 -0.69
C TYR A 88 1.09 -1.69 -1.14
N ASN A 89 1.39 -0.50 -1.65
CA ASN A 89 0.39 0.48 -2.11
C ASN A 89 0.53 0.79 -3.62
N ALA A 90 1.46 0.13 -4.33
CA ALA A 90 1.65 0.36 -5.76
C ALA A 90 0.44 -0.15 -6.57
N GLY A 91 0.05 0.63 -7.55
CA GLY A 91 -1.04 0.32 -8.45
C GLY A 91 -1.64 1.56 -9.09
N GLY A 92 -2.45 1.35 -10.10
CA GLY A 92 -3.13 2.41 -10.82
C GLY A 92 -4.52 1.97 -11.24
N ASN A 93 -5.49 2.87 -11.12
CA ASN A 93 -6.84 2.68 -11.61
C ASN A 93 -6.99 3.48 -12.91
N ASN A 94 -6.77 2.82 -14.05
CA ASN A 94 -6.90 3.42 -15.38
C ASN A 94 -8.03 2.70 -16.13
N PRO A 95 -9.21 3.33 -16.28
CA PRO A 95 -10.34 2.72 -16.97
C PRO A 95 -10.06 2.61 -18.47
N GLN A 96 -10.36 1.43 -19.04
CA GLN A 96 -10.30 1.18 -20.47
C GLN A 96 -11.34 0.10 -20.84
N SER A 97 -12.09 0.32 -21.93
CA SER A 97 -13.03 -0.68 -22.44
C SER A 97 -12.30 -2.00 -22.69
N SER A 98 -12.90 -3.11 -22.29
CA SER A 98 -12.31 -4.44 -22.43
C SER A 98 -11.91 -4.78 -23.87
N LEU A 99 -12.70 -4.33 -24.87
CA LEU A 99 -12.40 -4.53 -26.29
C LEU A 99 -11.24 -3.66 -26.82
N LYS A 100 -10.90 -2.58 -26.10
CA LYS A 100 -9.79 -1.68 -26.43
C LYS A 100 -8.54 -1.95 -25.55
N THR A 101 -8.66 -2.80 -24.56
CA THR A 101 -7.56 -3.18 -23.67
C THR A 101 -6.57 -4.05 -24.45
N SER A 102 -5.37 -3.52 -24.70
CA SER A 102 -4.29 -4.31 -25.31
C SER A 102 -3.72 -5.34 -24.34
N GLY A 103 -3.13 -6.42 -24.84
CA GLY A 103 -2.43 -7.41 -24.03
C GLY A 103 -1.31 -6.77 -23.22
N GLN A 104 -0.54 -5.86 -23.82
CA GLN A 104 0.51 -5.11 -23.13
C GLN A 104 -0.03 -4.30 -21.94
N PHE A 105 -1.09 -3.51 -22.14
CA PHE A 105 -1.69 -2.72 -21.04
C PHE A 105 -2.21 -3.62 -19.92
N PHE A 106 -2.85 -4.75 -20.29
CA PHE A 106 -3.32 -5.72 -19.31
C PHE A 106 -2.17 -6.31 -18.49
N GLU A 107 -1.09 -6.73 -19.16
CA GLU A 107 0.10 -7.26 -18.52
C GLU A 107 0.76 -6.23 -17.61
N GLU A 108 0.95 -4.98 -18.04
CA GLU A 108 1.52 -3.90 -17.25
C GLU A 108 0.72 -3.67 -15.95
N GLN A 109 -0.62 -3.65 -16.02
CA GLN A 109 -1.47 -3.51 -14.84
C GLN A 109 -1.33 -4.71 -13.89
N TRP A 110 -1.29 -5.93 -14.43
CA TRP A 110 -1.09 -7.15 -13.65
C TRP A 110 0.30 -7.21 -13.03
N ARG A 111 1.33 -6.84 -13.77
CA ARG A 111 2.70 -6.81 -13.26
C ARG A 111 2.83 -5.86 -12.06
N VAL A 112 2.31 -4.65 -12.16
CA VAL A 112 2.34 -3.72 -11.02
C VAL A 112 1.40 -4.20 -9.90
N GLY A 113 0.17 -4.61 -10.22
CA GLY A 113 -0.84 -4.91 -9.20
C GLY A 113 -0.61 -6.22 -8.47
N THR A 114 -0.26 -7.30 -9.18
CA THR A 114 -0.14 -8.67 -8.63
C THR A 114 1.32 -9.09 -8.47
N TYR A 115 2.08 -9.10 -9.56
CA TYR A 115 3.45 -9.62 -9.55
C TYR A 115 4.37 -8.81 -8.63
N GLY A 116 4.34 -7.49 -8.73
CA GLY A 116 5.10 -6.62 -7.82
C GLY A 116 4.69 -6.78 -6.36
N GLY A 117 3.37 -7.00 -6.10
CA GLY A 117 2.88 -7.33 -4.76
C GLY A 117 3.47 -8.64 -4.22
N PHE A 118 3.59 -9.66 -5.07
CA PHE A 118 4.25 -10.91 -4.73
C PHE A 118 5.75 -10.72 -4.43
N LEU A 119 6.48 -10.01 -5.29
CA LEU A 119 7.90 -9.74 -5.08
C LEU A 119 8.15 -9.02 -3.75
N PHE A 120 7.39 -7.95 -3.50
CA PHE A 120 7.50 -7.19 -2.27
C PHE A 120 7.15 -8.01 -1.03
N ALA A 121 6.08 -8.79 -1.10
CA ALA A 121 5.65 -9.65 0.00
C ALA A 121 6.73 -10.67 0.37
N ARG A 122 7.33 -11.31 -0.63
CA ARG A 122 8.37 -12.32 -0.43
C ARG A 122 9.58 -11.73 0.28
N GLU A 123 10.07 -10.59 -0.16
CA GLU A 123 11.25 -9.96 0.45
C GLU A 123 10.92 -9.36 1.84
N ALA A 124 9.73 -8.76 2.01
CA ALA A 124 9.29 -8.27 3.31
C ALA A 124 9.20 -9.41 4.35
N VAL A 125 8.62 -10.55 3.96
CA VAL A 125 8.53 -11.71 4.85
C VAL A 125 9.91 -12.29 5.16
N LYS A 126 10.84 -12.36 4.20
CA LYS A 126 12.23 -12.78 4.47
C LYS A 126 12.89 -11.89 5.54
N ALA A 127 12.66 -10.57 5.49
CA ALA A 127 13.22 -9.64 6.47
C ALA A 127 12.57 -9.77 7.86
N MET A 128 11.29 -10.18 7.94
CA MET A 128 10.52 -10.29 9.18
C MET A 128 10.65 -11.64 9.88
N LEU A 129 10.80 -12.74 9.11
CA LEU A 129 10.81 -14.11 9.63
C LEU A 129 11.85 -14.38 10.73
N PRO A 130 13.09 -13.88 10.65
CA PRO A 130 14.08 -14.10 11.70
C PRO A 130 13.65 -13.56 13.08
N HIS A 131 12.70 -12.64 13.10
CA HIS A 131 12.18 -12.02 14.33
C HIS A 131 10.81 -12.58 14.75
N GLU A 132 10.23 -13.50 13.98
CA GLU A 132 8.88 -14.06 14.17
C GLU A 132 7.82 -12.97 14.44
N ARG A 133 8.02 -11.80 13.83
CA ARG A 133 7.22 -10.60 14.05
C ARG A 133 7.29 -9.68 12.85
N GLY A 134 6.13 -9.19 12.43
CA GLY A 134 6.00 -8.20 11.36
C GLY A 134 4.56 -8.09 10.88
N THR A 135 4.29 -7.03 10.14
CA THR A 135 2.98 -6.79 9.53
C THR A 135 3.15 -6.43 8.06
N LEU A 136 2.51 -7.20 7.20
CA LEU A 136 2.48 -7.01 5.75
C LEU A 136 1.07 -6.60 5.32
N LEU A 137 0.92 -5.38 4.79
CA LEU A 137 -0.36 -4.82 4.39
C LEU A 137 -0.42 -4.57 2.89
N PHE A 138 -1.54 -4.95 2.27
CA PHE A 138 -1.80 -4.75 0.86
C PHE A 138 -2.96 -3.78 0.64
N THR A 139 -2.74 -2.75 -0.17
CA THR A 139 -3.80 -1.85 -0.61
C THR A 139 -4.61 -2.50 -1.73
N GLY A 140 -5.78 -2.98 -1.37
CA GLY A 140 -6.79 -3.49 -2.28
C GLY A 140 -7.71 -2.40 -2.82
N ALA A 141 -8.81 -2.83 -3.41
CA ALA A 141 -9.87 -1.99 -3.90
C ALA A 141 -11.18 -2.80 -3.98
N SER A 142 -12.34 -2.17 -4.21
CA SER A 142 -13.55 -2.89 -4.61
C SER A 142 -13.33 -3.83 -5.80
N ALA A 143 -12.37 -3.47 -6.66
CA ALA A 143 -11.92 -4.29 -7.79
C ALA A 143 -11.23 -5.61 -7.37
N SER A 144 -10.82 -5.75 -6.11
CA SER A 144 -10.33 -7.03 -5.55
C SER A 144 -11.45 -8.05 -5.37
N LEU A 145 -12.70 -7.59 -5.28
CA LEU A 145 -13.89 -8.39 -4.97
C LEU A 145 -14.82 -8.56 -6.18
N ARG A 146 -14.87 -7.56 -7.07
CA ARG A 146 -15.78 -7.54 -8.21
C ARG A 146 -15.22 -6.75 -9.40
N GLY A 147 -15.38 -7.28 -10.60
CA GLY A 147 -15.11 -6.55 -11.84
C GLY A 147 -16.22 -5.55 -12.16
N ARG A 148 -15.84 -4.36 -12.65
CA ARG A 148 -16.79 -3.38 -13.22
C ARG A 148 -16.50 -3.17 -14.71
N PRO A 149 -17.46 -2.71 -15.54
CA PRO A 149 -17.16 -2.33 -16.91
C PRO A 149 -15.99 -1.34 -17.00
N ASN A 150 -15.15 -1.52 -18.01
CA ASN A 150 -13.95 -0.72 -18.25
C ASN A 150 -12.77 -0.92 -17.26
N PHE A 151 -12.82 -1.90 -16.37
CA PHE A 151 -11.76 -2.13 -15.38
C PHE A 151 -11.18 -3.54 -15.39
N VAL A 152 -11.25 -4.25 -16.53
CA VAL A 152 -10.83 -5.66 -16.61
C VAL A 152 -9.38 -5.86 -16.16
N ALA A 153 -8.44 -5.03 -16.60
CA ALA A 153 -7.03 -5.15 -16.20
C ALA A 153 -6.82 -4.81 -14.72
N PHE A 154 -7.43 -3.73 -14.24
CA PHE A 154 -7.34 -3.34 -12.83
C PHE A 154 -7.99 -4.37 -11.88
N ALA A 155 -9.16 -4.88 -12.22
CA ALA A 155 -9.85 -5.89 -11.42
C ALA A 155 -9.07 -7.21 -11.38
N SER A 156 -8.53 -7.66 -12.51
CA SER A 156 -7.66 -8.84 -12.57
C SER A 156 -6.42 -8.67 -11.67
N ALA A 157 -5.76 -7.51 -11.73
CA ALA A 157 -4.60 -7.22 -10.91
C ALA A 157 -4.93 -7.17 -9.41
N LYS A 158 -6.03 -6.54 -9.02
CA LYS A 158 -6.43 -6.43 -7.60
C LYS A 158 -6.97 -7.73 -7.03
N ALA A 159 -7.67 -8.54 -7.81
CA ALA A 159 -8.09 -9.88 -7.42
C ALA A 159 -6.86 -10.80 -7.22
N GLY A 160 -5.88 -10.74 -8.12
CA GLY A 160 -4.61 -11.45 -7.97
C GLY A 160 -3.85 -11.03 -6.71
N LEU A 161 -3.77 -9.73 -6.41
CA LEU A 161 -3.13 -9.23 -5.19
C LEU A 161 -3.82 -9.74 -3.92
N ARG A 162 -5.17 -9.79 -3.93
CA ARG A 162 -5.95 -10.37 -2.83
C ARG A 162 -5.60 -11.84 -2.61
N ALA A 163 -5.49 -12.63 -3.69
CA ALA A 163 -5.10 -14.04 -3.61
C ALA A 163 -3.67 -14.20 -3.04
N VAL A 164 -2.72 -13.35 -3.47
CA VAL A 164 -1.36 -13.29 -2.90
C VAL A 164 -1.44 -13.04 -1.39
N SER A 165 -2.17 -12.02 -0.95
CA SER A 165 -2.29 -11.70 0.48
C SER A 165 -2.87 -12.85 1.29
N GLN A 166 -3.88 -13.54 0.77
CA GLN A 166 -4.51 -14.70 1.43
C GLN A 166 -3.56 -15.89 1.55
N SER A 167 -2.73 -16.15 0.54
CA SER A 167 -1.72 -17.21 0.56
C SER A 167 -0.66 -16.92 1.62
N PHE A 168 -0.11 -15.70 1.61
CA PHE A 168 0.90 -15.28 2.59
C PHE A 168 0.35 -15.27 4.02
N ALA A 169 -0.90 -14.85 4.22
CA ALA A 169 -1.53 -14.87 5.55
C ALA A 169 -1.60 -16.28 6.13
N ARG A 170 -1.96 -17.28 5.32
CA ARG A 170 -2.07 -18.67 5.76
C ARG A 170 -0.72 -19.31 6.03
N GLU A 171 0.28 -19.01 5.20
CA GLU A 171 1.61 -19.62 5.31
C GLU A 171 2.45 -18.99 6.43
N PHE A 172 2.37 -17.67 6.62
CA PHE A 172 3.26 -16.93 7.52
C PHE A 172 2.56 -16.41 8.78
N GLY A 173 1.25 -16.42 8.85
CA GLY A 173 0.51 -16.11 10.07
C GLY A 173 0.93 -17.00 11.26
N PRO A 174 0.99 -18.33 11.12
CA PRO A 174 1.48 -19.21 12.19
C PRO A 174 2.94 -18.94 12.60
N LYS A 175 3.72 -18.28 11.72
CA LYS A 175 5.12 -17.90 11.96
C LYS A 175 5.27 -16.48 12.53
N GLY A 176 4.18 -15.85 12.96
CA GLY A 176 4.19 -14.55 13.60
C GLY A 176 4.11 -13.35 12.69
N ILE A 177 3.84 -13.52 11.40
CA ILE A 177 3.68 -12.42 10.44
C ILE A 177 2.20 -12.12 10.21
N HIS A 178 1.75 -10.94 10.61
CA HIS A 178 0.40 -10.47 10.34
C HIS A 178 0.27 -10.00 8.91
N VAL A 179 -0.54 -10.66 8.10
CA VAL A 179 -0.76 -10.28 6.69
C VAL A 179 -2.22 -9.88 6.51
N ALA A 180 -2.46 -8.65 6.04
CA ALA A 180 -3.82 -8.14 5.82
C ALA A 180 -3.98 -7.43 4.48
N HIS A 181 -5.18 -7.53 3.93
CA HIS A 181 -5.63 -6.88 2.71
C HIS A 181 -6.69 -5.82 3.05
N VAL A 182 -6.46 -4.58 2.60
CA VAL A 182 -7.35 -3.44 2.87
C VAL A 182 -8.12 -3.11 1.60
N VAL A 183 -9.40 -3.43 1.58
CA VAL A 183 -10.30 -3.09 0.48
C VAL A 183 -10.66 -1.62 0.57
N ILE A 184 -10.19 -0.81 -0.35
CA ILE A 184 -10.57 0.59 -0.50
C ILE A 184 -11.79 0.65 -1.44
N ASP A 185 -12.98 0.77 -0.86
CA ASP A 185 -14.23 0.81 -1.61
C ASP A 185 -14.82 2.22 -1.66
N GLY A 186 -14.24 3.03 -2.52
CA GLY A 186 -14.62 4.41 -2.77
C GLY A 186 -13.46 5.23 -3.34
N ALA A 187 -13.76 6.45 -3.74
CA ALA A 187 -12.74 7.40 -4.20
C ALA A 187 -12.02 8.01 -2.99
N ILE A 188 -10.69 8.06 -3.08
CA ILE A 188 -9.83 8.65 -2.04
C ILE A 188 -9.73 10.15 -2.28
N ASP A 189 -9.96 10.97 -1.25
CA ASP A 189 -9.72 12.40 -1.27
C ASP A 189 -8.22 12.70 -1.24
N GLY A 190 -7.63 12.72 -2.43
CA GLY A 190 -6.20 12.91 -2.61
C GLY A 190 -5.88 13.51 -3.96
N GLN A 191 -4.62 13.91 -4.15
CA GLN A 191 -4.14 14.64 -5.33
C GLN A 191 -4.63 14.05 -6.66
N ARG A 192 -4.61 12.71 -6.81
CA ARG A 192 -5.01 12.05 -8.05
C ARG A 192 -6.47 12.34 -8.41
N ILE A 193 -7.40 12.14 -7.47
CA ILE A 193 -8.83 12.35 -7.71
C ILE A 193 -9.11 13.84 -7.88
N ASN A 194 -8.53 14.67 -7.05
CA ASN A 194 -8.72 16.13 -7.11
C ASN A 194 -8.18 16.74 -8.41
N THR A 195 -7.18 16.09 -9.05
CA THR A 195 -6.68 16.51 -10.36
C THR A 195 -7.52 15.97 -11.52
N LEU A 196 -7.91 14.67 -11.49
CA LEU A 196 -8.60 14.02 -12.60
C LEU A 196 -10.11 14.32 -12.65
N VAL A 197 -10.73 14.47 -11.49
CA VAL A 197 -12.19 14.69 -11.36
C VAL A 197 -12.44 15.70 -10.24
N PRO A 198 -12.03 16.96 -10.40
CA PRO A 198 -12.08 17.97 -9.33
C PRO A 198 -13.49 18.22 -8.77
N GLN A 199 -14.54 17.98 -9.58
CA GLN A 199 -15.93 18.14 -9.14
C GLN A 199 -16.44 16.98 -8.27
N LEU A 200 -15.69 15.86 -8.19
CA LEU A 200 -16.17 14.64 -7.51
C LEU A 200 -16.40 14.88 -6.01
N ALA A 201 -15.53 15.63 -5.35
CA ALA A 201 -15.67 15.98 -3.94
C ALA A 201 -16.98 16.78 -3.70
N GLN A 202 -17.25 17.77 -4.56
CA GLN A 202 -18.48 18.55 -4.49
C GLN A 202 -19.73 17.70 -4.75
N MET A 203 -19.68 16.83 -5.77
CA MET A 203 -20.80 15.93 -6.14
C MET A 203 -21.13 14.92 -5.03
N LYS A 204 -20.08 14.36 -4.37
CA LYS A 204 -20.23 13.39 -3.29
C LYS A 204 -20.61 14.05 -1.96
N GLY A 205 -20.28 15.34 -1.78
CA GLY A 205 -20.52 16.11 -0.56
C GLY A 205 -19.64 15.68 0.61
N GLU A 206 -19.89 16.28 1.77
CA GLU A 206 -19.12 16.00 2.99
C GLU A 206 -19.16 14.52 3.35
N GLY A 207 -17.99 13.92 3.65
CA GLY A 207 -17.84 12.51 3.99
C GLY A 207 -18.13 11.53 2.84
N GLY A 208 -18.28 12.03 1.59
CA GLY A 208 -18.52 11.19 0.42
C GLY A 208 -17.25 10.64 -0.25
N LEU A 209 -16.07 11.08 0.18
CA LEU A 209 -14.76 10.54 -0.22
C LEU A 209 -14.04 9.96 0.99
N LEU A 210 -13.16 9.00 0.74
CA LEU A 210 -12.28 8.42 1.76
C LEU A 210 -11.19 9.42 2.16
N ASN A 211 -11.13 9.79 3.43
CA ASN A 211 -10.11 10.67 3.97
C ASN A 211 -8.77 9.92 4.12
N LEU A 212 -7.68 10.51 3.62
CA LEU A 212 -6.34 9.91 3.65
C LEU A 212 -5.86 9.58 5.07
N ALA A 213 -6.08 10.47 6.04
CA ALA A 213 -5.66 10.24 7.41
C ALA A 213 -6.47 9.14 8.09
N ALA A 214 -7.78 9.05 7.81
CA ALA A 214 -8.63 7.98 8.33
C ALA A 214 -8.25 6.60 7.77
N ILE A 215 -7.89 6.53 6.47
CA ILE A 215 -7.36 5.28 5.90
C ILE A 215 -6.03 4.93 6.58
N ALA A 216 -5.09 5.88 6.68
CA ALA A 216 -3.78 5.64 7.30
C ALA A 216 -3.90 5.18 8.76
N GLU A 217 -4.87 5.72 9.50
CA GLU A 217 -5.20 5.24 10.86
C GLU A 217 -5.63 3.77 10.87
N SER A 218 -6.44 3.35 9.90
CA SER A 218 -6.85 1.93 9.78
C SER A 218 -5.66 1.00 9.52
N TYR A 219 -4.66 1.45 8.73
CA TYR A 219 -3.41 0.69 8.54
C TYR A 219 -2.61 0.57 9.83
N TRP A 220 -2.55 1.64 10.61
CA TRP A 220 -1.92 1.60 11.92
C TRP A 220 -2.65 0.65 12.88
N GLN A 221 -3.98 0.71 12.92
CA GLN A 221 -4.79 -0.17 13.77
C GLN A 221 -4.60 -1.65 13.41
N LEU A 222 -4.48 -2.00 12.12
CA LEU A 222 -4.12 -3.36 11.70
C LEU A 222 -2.75 -3.76 12.23
N HIS A 223 -1.76 -2.87 12.15
CA HIS A 223 -0.40 -3.16 12.60
C HIS A 223 -0.31 -3.45 14.11
N VAL A 224 -1.10 -2.76 14.93
CA VAL A 224 -1.06 -2.91 16.40
C VAL A 224 -2.04 -3.94 16.95
N GLN A 225 -2.78 -4.65 16.10
CA GLN A 225 -3.71 -5.68 16.54
C GLN A 225 -3.02 -6.77 17.39
N HIS A 226 -3.70 -7.19 18.44
CA HIS A 226 -3.24 -8.31 19.25
C HIS A 226 -3.22 -9.60 18.44
N ARG A 227 -2.19 -10.44 18.63
CA ARG A 227 -1.95 -11.68 17.84
C ARG A 227 -3.11 -12.67 17.87
N SER A 228 -3.95 -12.64 18.90
CA SER A 228 -5.12 -13.54 19.01
C SER A 228 -6.34 -13.05 18.22
N ALA A 229 -6.26 -11.86 17.58
CA ALA A 229 -7.40 -11.23 16.90
C ALA A 229 -6.95 -10.43 15.66
N TRP A 230 -6.15 -11.05 14.80
CA TRP A 230 -5.71 -10.44 13.55
C TRP A 230 -6.80 -10.45 12.48
N SER A 231 -7.03 -9.29 11.87
CA SER A 231 -7.86 -9.17 10.66
C SER A 231 -7.04 -9.55 9.43
N GLN A 232 -7.54 -10.48 8.62
CA GLN A 232 -6.92 -10.81 7.34
C GLN A 232 -7.40 -9.88 6.22
N GLU A 233 -8.65 -9.39 6.30
CA GLU A 233 -9.21 -8.44 5.34
C GLU A 233 -10.14 -7.46 6.06
N ILE A 234 -10.05 -6.18 5.69
CA ILE A 234 -10.99 -5.14 6.10
C ILE A 234 -11.50 -4.36 4.88
N ASP A 235 -12.72 -3.83 4.98
CA ASP A 235 -13.34 -2.97 3.97
C ASP A 235 -13.48 -1.54 4.52
N LEU A 236 -12.93 -0.57 3.78
CA LEU A 236 -13.02 0.85 4.10
C LEU A 236 -13.81 1.56 3.01
N ARG A 237 -14.89 2.23 3.40
CA ARG A 237 -15.72 3.00 2.48
C ARG A 237 -16.27 4.26 3.11
N PRO A 238 -16.56 5.30 2.33
CA PRO A 238 -17.37 6.42 2.82
C PRO A 238 -18.77 5.93 3.22
N PHE A 239 -19.35 6.48 4.28
CA PHE A 239 -20.69 6.07 4.74
C PHE A 239 -21.81 6.28 3.69
N LYS A 240 -21.57 7.13 2.69
CA LYS A 240 -22.47 7.38 1.56
C LYS A 240 -22.24 6.46 0.35
N GLU A 241 -21.19 5.64 0.35
CA GLU A 241 -20.92 4.75 -0.79
C GLU A 241 -21.84 3.53 -0.74
N PRO A 242 -22.64 3.27 -1.78
CA PRO A 242 -23.55 2.12 -1.79
C PRO A 242 -22.80 0.80 -1.86
N PHE A 243 -23.42 -0.23 -1.30
CA PHE A 243 -22.93 -1.62 -1.40
C PHE A 243 -23.13 -2.21 -2.78
#